data_3d58d78009e325aa0ce9be8991123ee4
#
_entry.id   3d58d78009e325aa0ce9be8991123ee4
#
_cell.length_a   1.000
_cell.length_b   1.000
_cell.length_c   1.000
_cell.angle_alpha   90.00
_cell.angle_beta   90.00
_cell.angle_gamma   90.00
#
_symmetry.space_group_name_H-M   'P 1'
#
loop_
_entity.id
_entity.type
_entity.pdbx_description
1 polymer ?
#
loop_
_entity_poly.entity_id
_entity_poly.type
_entity_poly.pdbx_seq_one_letter_code
_entity_poly.pdbx_strand_id
1 'polypeptide(L)'
;MHPERQSVLTIDHAPTAQPQNAPPPSPGGAPAQGAALPVAPQGAVDPPGIEREGALVVARGSELVPLPEPLQNRLMAVLFSSQSVFSAAQIIAFTPLPLAAVFLTGSEAAAGLPSTITLVGRAIVAFPIGWLMDKLGRRLGISLGLGASVVGTLLCALALIQGSFALFLFGALLNGFGRGTSEQSRYAAADIRPGPRAAKAIGTIVFAGTIGAIFGPLLIAPAENAALARGLPELAGHYFITSALVFVSFALIFLFLRPEPRPIAHAADQPEAEGRTLRTIFGDRTVQFAVATLGISQLVMVMVMVITPLHMRHEAYSTQAIALVIAAHNLGMFALSGLTGWLSATYGKLPVIVLGGVTLAISAIMTPFVESVALLAVAMFLLGLGWNFGFVAGSALLAGAVTGSERGRTQGTAETLVAAAAALGSFGSGIAFYWGGMIAVSAIGLALSLAMAAARLLVRPGSPMLNSGTD
;
A
#
# COMPACT_ATOMS: atom_id res chain seq x y z
N MET A 1 -64.30 20.89 -21.15
CA MET A 1 -65.30 20.82 -20.08
C MET A 1 -64.58 21.02 -18.76
N HIS A 2 -64.83 22.09 -18.14
CA HIS A 2 -64.44 22.60 -16.80
C HIS A 2 -65.21 21.83 -15.69
N PRO A 3 -64.97 22.18 -14.41
CA PRO A 3 -63.88 22.49 -13.52
C PRO A 3 -64.06 21.87 -12.10
N GLU A 4 -63.24 22.35 -11.16
CA GLU A 4 -63.56 22.59 -9.72
C GLU A 4 -62.65 21.79 -8.76
N ARG A 5 -62.19 22.23 -7.61
CA ARG A 5 -62.09 23.53 -6.92
C ARG A 5 -60.99 23.46 -5.86
N GLN A 6 -60.45 24.59 -5.56
CA GLN A 6 -59.56 24.92 -4.42
C GLN A 6 -60.28 24.72 -3.08
N SER A 7 -59.54 24.36 -2.04
CA SER A 7 -59.82 24.85 -0.68
C SER A 7 -58.50 25.11 0.07
N VAL A 8 -58.34 26.39 0.32
CA VAL A 8 -57.33 27.04 1.18
C VAL A 8 -57.78 26.82 2.63
N LEU A 9 -56.87 26.42 3.51
CA LEU A 9 -57.05 26.52 4.96
C LEU A 9 -55.89 27.34 5.54
N THR A 10 -56.25 28.58 5.85
CA THR A 10 -55.56 29.55 6.67
C THR A 10 -55.57 29.09 8.12
N ILE A 11 -54.44 29.08 8.83
CA ILE A 11 -54.41 29.00 10.27
C ILE A 11 -53.67 30.23 10.82
N ASP A 12 -54.36 30.87 11.76
CA ASP A 12 -54.07 32.11 12.42
C ASP A 12 -52.82 32.14 13.28
N HIS A 13 -52.22 33.31 13.33
CA HIS A 13 -51.17 33.70 14.28
C HIS A 13 -51.72 34.04 15.66
N ALA A 14 -51.09 33.58 16.72
CA ALA A 14 -51.20 34.12 18.05
C ALA A 14 -49.79 34.32 18.68
N PRO A 15 -49.61 35.31 19.57
CA PRO A 15 -48.33 36.03 19.67
C PRO A 15 -47.41 35.53 20.78
N THR A 16 -46.14 35.82 20.56
CA THR A 16 -44.95 35.68 21.42
C THR A 16 -45.09 36.36 22.77
N ALA A 17 -44.76 35.64 23.85
CA ALA A 17 -44.44 36.19 25.16
C ALA A 17 -42.92 36.18 25.41
N GLN A 18 -42.33 37.35 25.66
CA GLN A 18 -40.98 37.54 26.15
C GLN A 18 -40.90 37.26 27.66
N PRO A 19 -39.84 36.68 28.20
CA PRO A 19 -39.51 36.78 29.60
C PRO A 19 -38.48 37.90 29.83
N GLN A 20 -38.82 38.72 30.83
CA GLN A 20 -38.04 39.83 31.34
C GLN A 20 -36.93 39.37 32.30
N ASN A 21 -35.80 40.12 32.24
CA ASN A 21 -34.92 40.56 33.31
C ASN A 21 -34.34 39.60 34.35
N ALA A 22 -33.04 39.36 34.23
CA ALA A 22 -32.14 38.98 35.33
C ALA A 22 -31.17 40.16 35.61
N PRO A 23 -30.82 40.44 36.91
CA PRO A 23 -29.96 41.57 37.27
C PRO A 23 -28.45 41.24 37.13
N PRO A 24 -27.57 42.30 37.10
CA PRO A 24 -26.13 42.14 36.85
C PRO A 24 -25.34 41.69 38.11
N PRO A 25 -24.14 41.09 37.92
CA PRO A 25 -23.30 40.62 39.02
C PRO A 25 -22.45 41.77 39.60
N SER A 26 -22.27 41.73 40.93
CA SER A 26 -21.39 42.64 41.74
C SER A 26 -19.91 42.19 41.63
N PRO A 27 -18.94 43.13 41.75
CA PRO A 27 -17.52 42.82 41.70
C PRO A 27 -16.93 42.58 43.09
N GLY A 28 -15.94 41.68 43.19
CA GLY A 28 -14.94 41.71 44.26
C GLY A 28 -14.77 40.40 45.02
N GLY A 29 -13.57 39.82 44.94
CA GLY A 29 -13.13 38.73 45.81
C GLY A 29 -11.90 37.96 45.24
N ALA A 30 -10.73 38.26 45.83
CA ALA A 30 -9.43 37.67 45.46
C ALA A 30 -9.27 36.20 45.92
N PRO A 31 -8.21 35.50 45.51
CA PRO A 31 -8.18 34.03 45.39
C PRO A 31 -7.81 33.34 46.69
N ALA A 32 -8.50 32.20 46.95
CA ALA A 32 -8.12 31.23 47.99
C ALA A 32 -7.49 30.02 47.36
N GLN A 33 -6.33 29.66 47.87
CA GLN A 33 -5.56 28.45 47.54
C GLN A 33 -6.27 27.16 47.99
N GLY A 34 -6.13 26.10 47.22
CA GLY A 34 -6.13 24.72 47.67
C GLY A 34 -7.50 24.05 47.80
N ALA A 35 -7.96 23.42 46.72
CA ALA A 35 -8.94 22.35 46.84
C ALA A 35 -8.54 21.18 45.97
N ALA A 36 -8.34 20.03 46.61
CA ALA A 36 -8.08 18.75 46.03
C ALA A 36 -9.16 18.36 44.99
N LEU A 37 -8.76 17.75 43.92
CA LEU A 37 -9.66 17.15 42.94
C LEU A 37 -10.55 16.10 43.60
N PRO A 38 -11.85 16.09 43.36
CA PRO A 38 -12.73 15.05 43.87
C PRO A 38 -12.41 13.70 43.21
N VAL A 39 -12.14 12.71 44.05
CA VAL A 39 -12.10 11.30 43.71
C VAL A 39 -13.44 10.91 43.09
N ALA A 40 -13.42 10.38 41.86
CA ALA A 40 -14.61 9.88 41.18
C ALA A 40 -15.27 8.77 42.02
N PRO A 41 -16.61 8.76 42.19
CA PRO A 41 -17.31 7.71 42.91
C PRO A 41 -17.17 6.39 42.15
N GLN A 42 -16.68 5.36 42.84
CA GLN A 42 -16.77 3.97 42.42
C GLN A 42 -18.26 3.60 42.36
N GLY A 43 -18.79 3.37 41.15
CA GLY A 43 -20.16 2.93 40.96
C GLY A 43 -20.94 3.60 39.85
N ALA A 44 -20.27 4.08 38.78
CA ALA A 44 -20.99 4.49 37.59
C ALA A 44 -21.51 3.25 36.83
N VAL A 45 -22.84 3.05 36.92
CA VAL A 45 -23.57 2.07 36.11
C VAL A 45 -23.45 2.49 34.66
N ASP A 46 -22.92 1.60 33.82
CA ASP A 46 -22.84 1.80 32.36
C ASP A 46 -24.27 2.06 31.81
N PRO A 47 -24.42 3.02 30.88
CA PRO A 47 -25.72 3.25 30.26
C PRO A 47 -26.14 2.00 29.46
N PRO A 48 -27.44 1.64 29.48
CA PRO A 48 -27.96 0.45 28.79
C PRO A 48 -27.79 0.61 27.28
N GLY A 49 -27.09 -0.33 26.63
CA GLY A 49 -26.98 -0.41 25.17
C GLY A 49 -25.60 -0.71 24.58
N ILE A 50 -24.59 -1.08 25.41
CA ILE A 50 -23.28 -1.49 24.87
C ILE A 50 -23.11 -2.99 25.09
N GLU A 51 -23.56 -3.79 24.11
CA GLU A 51 -23.16 -5.19 24.00
C GLU A 51 -21.68 -5.27 23.56
N ARG A 52 -20.84 -5.85 24.41
CA ARG A 52 -19.42 -6.11 24.15
C ARG A 52 -19.28 -7.33 23.24
N GLU A 53 -19.57 -7.22 21.95
CA GLU A 53 -19.12 -8.19 20.97
C GLU A 53 -18.54 -7.49 19.73
N GLY A 54 -17.21 -7.50 19.64
CA GLY A 54 -16.47 -7.37 18.40
C GLY A 54 -16.24 -5.97 17.84
N ALA A 55 -16.74 -4.90 18.44
CA ALA A 55 -16.52 -3.53 17.96
C ALA A 55 -15.34 -2.85 18.65
N LEU A 56 -14.41 -2.34 17.89
CA LEU A 56 -13.15 -1.74 18.32
C LEU A 56 -13.15 -0.25 18.42
N VAL A 57 -14.27 0.37 18.24
CA VAL A 57 -14.45 1.80 18.44
C VAL A 57 -15.73 2.00 19.22
N VAL A 58 -15.60 2.42 20.45
CA VAL A 58 -16.74 2.93 21.21
C VAL A 58 -16.96 4.35 20.70
N ALA A 59 -18.04 4.56 19.96
CA ALA A 59 -18.48 5.91 19.64
C ALA A 59 -18.99 6.59 20.91
N ARG A 60 -18.17 7.43 21.51
CA ARG A 60 -18.61 8.41 22.49
C ARG A 60 -18.82 9.73 21.77
N GLY A 61 -20.02 9.97 21.29
CA GLY A 61 -20.30 11.14 20.45
C GLY A 61 -19.63 11.05 19.07
N SER A 62 -19.23 12.15 18.49
CA SER A 62 -18.59 12.24 17.16
C SER A 62 -17.06 11.95 17.16
N GLU A 63 -16.46 11.59 18.30
CA GLU A 63 -15.03 11.29 18.39
C GLU A 63 -14.74 9.80 18.19
N LEU A 64 -13.91 9.51 17.19
CA LEU A 64 -13.32 8.17 16.95
C LEU A 64 -12.24 7.93 18.02
N VAL A 65 -12.50 7.06 18.99
CA VAL A 65 -11.50 6.68 19.98
C VAL A 65 -10.50 5.72 19.36
N PRO A 66 -9.19 6.03 19.37
CA PRO A 66 -8.18 5.13 18.82
C PRO A 66 -8.14 3.81 19.58
N LEU A 67 -7.80 2.73 18.88
CA LEU A 67 -7.61 1.41 19.46
C LEU A 67 -6.61 1.46 20.63
N PRO A 68 -6.79 0.67 21.70
CA PRO A 68 -5.78 0.53 22.74
C PRO A 68 -4.40 0.14 22.18
N GLU A 69 -3.32 0.75 22.65
CA GLU A 69 -1.96 0.50 22.14
C GLU A 69 -1.57 -0.99 22.08
N PRO A 70 -1.84 -1.83 23.09
CA PRO A 70 -1.51 -3.25 23.02
C PRO A 70 -2.17 -3.95 21.83
N LEU A 71 -3.40 -3.54 21.50
CA LEU A 71 -4.15 -4.09 20.38
C LEU A 71 -3.61 -3.60 19.04
N GLN A 72 -3.28 -2.29 18.94
CA GLN A 72 -2.59 -1.78 17.74
C GLN A 72 -1.28 -2.54 17.48
N ASN A 73 -0.48 -2.79 18.54
CA ASN A 73 0.78 -3.53 18.44
C ASN A 73 0.55 -4.97 17.95
N ARG A 74 -0.46 -5.65 18.49
CA ARG A 74 -0.84 -7.00 18.07
C ARG A 74 -1.26 -7.04 16.58
N LEU A 75 -2.14 -6.15 16.17
CA LEU A 75 -2.61 -6.09 14.77
C LEU A 75 -1.46 -5.74 13.80
N MET A 76 -0.59 -4.80 14.19
CA MET A 76 0.61 -4.47 13.44
C MET A 76 1.56 -5.67 13.31
N ALA A 77 1.76 -6.45 14.38
CA ALA A 77 2.58 -7.66 14.35
C ALA A 77 2.00 -8.72 13.40
N VAL A 78 0.68 -8.90 13.39
CA VAL A 78 -0.01 -9.82 12.46
C VAL A 78 0.20 -9.39 11.01
N LEU A 79 -0.01 -8.09 10.69
CA LEU A 79 0.21 -7.56 9.34
C LEU A 79 1.68 -7.70 8.93
N PHE A 80 2.61 -7.36 9.82
CA PHE A 80 4.05 -7.45 9.56
C PHE A 80 4.47 -8.89 9.27
N SER A 81 4.07 -9.85 10.12
CA SER A 81 4.40 -11.27 9.94
C SER A 81 3.81 -11.82 8.65
N SER A 82 2.54 -11.53 8.37
CA SER A 82 1.88 -11.92 7.12
C SER A 82 2.61 -11.35 5.90
N GLN A 83 2.96 -10.06 5.93
CA GLN A 83 3.67 -9.40 4.83
C GLN A 83 5.09 -9.96 4.64
N SER A 84 5.81 -10.29 5.72
CA SER A 84 7.14 -10.90 5.65
C SER A 84 7.09 -12.26 4.97
N VAL A 85 6.16 -13.12 5.40
CA VAL A 85 5.97 -14.46 4.83
C VAL A 85 5.51 -14.38 3.37
N PHE A 86 4.56 -13.49 3.06
CA PHE A 86 4.10 -13.28 1.70
C PHE A 86 5.21 -12.76 0.78
N SER A 87 6.05 -11.85 1.26
CA SER A 87 7.18 -11.33 0.48
C SER A 87 8.20 -12.41 0.15
N ALA A 88 8.49 -13.32 1.09
CA ALA A 88 9.34 -14.49 0.83
C ALA A 88 8.72 -15.39 -0.25
N ALA A 89 7.42 -15.68 -0.13
CA ALA A 89 6.68 -16.46 -1.09
C ALA A 89 6.73 -15.86 -2.51
N GLN A 90 6.57 -14.53 -2.62
CA GLN A 90 6.59 -13.85 -3.93
C GLN A 90 7.97 -13.90 -4.60
N ILE A 91 9.06 -13.84 -3.85
CA ILE A 91 10.42 -13.98 -4.41
C ILE A 91 10.62 -15.38 -4.97
N ILE A 92 10.20 -16.41 -4.22
CA ILE A 92 10.28 -17.80 -4.67
C ILE A 92 9.42 -18.03 -5.92
N ALA A 93 8.20 -17.48 -5.96
CA ALA A 93 7.28 -17.64 -7.09
C ALA A 93 7.75 -16.91 -8.35
N PHE A 94 8.37 -15.73 -8.20
CA PHE A 94 8.75 -14.88 -9.34
C PHE A 94 10.00 -15.37 -10.05
N THR A 95 10.94 -15.95 -9.31
CA THR A 95 12.24 -16.43 -9.83
C THR A 95 12.09 -17.44 -10.97
N PRO A 96 11.23 -18.47 -10.88
CA PRO A 96 11.12 -19.50 -11.90
C PRO A 96 10.16 -19.15 -13.06
N LEU A 97 9.46 -18.00 -13.05
CA LEU A 97 8.45 -17.68 -14.06
C LEU A 97 8.94 -17.81 -15.51
N PRO A 98 10.10 -17.25 -15.91
CA PRO A 98 10.61 -17.40 -17.26
C PRO A 98 10.99 -18.84 -17.59
N LEU A 99 11.63 -19.54 -16.63
CA LEU A 99 12.06 -20.92 -16.79
C LEU A 99 10.87 -21.86 -16.95
N ALA A 100 9.83 -21.67 -16.15
CA ALA A 100 8.58 -22.43 -16.22
C ALA A 100 7.87 -22.23 -17.58
N ALA A 101 7.88 -21.01 -18.13
CA ALA A 101 7.33 -20.76 -19.45
C ALA A 101 8.09 -21.52 -20.55
N VAL A 102 9.42 -21.47 -20.54
CA VAL A 102 10.25 -22.18 -21.49
C VAL A 102 10.09 -23.70 -21.32
N PHE A 103 10.07 -24.20 -20.10
CA PHE A 103 9.82 -25.63 -19.79
C PHE A 103 8.49 -26.12 -20.38
N LEU A 104 7.42 -25.33 -20.25
CA LEU A 104 6.07 -25.72 -20.69
C LEU A 104 5.84 -25.54 -22.20
N THR A 105 6.54 -24.61 -22.86
CA THR A 105 6.29 -24.26 -24.25
C THR A 105 7.40 -24.67 -25.21
N GLY A 106 8.60 -24.95 -24.68
CA GLY A 106 9.80 -25.14 -25.51
C GLY A 106 10.30 -23.88 -26.21
N SER A 107 9.75 -22.69 -25.89
CA SER A 107 10.02 -21.45 -26.58
C SER A 107 10.45 -20.32 -25.65
N GLU A 108 11.61 -19.72 -25.89
CA GLU A 108 12.10 -18.54 -25.14
C GLU A 108 11.20 -17.32 -25.34
N ALA A 109 10.50 -17.22 -26.47
CA ALA A 109 9.56 -16.12 -26.73
C ALA A 109 8.42 -16.06 -25.72
N ALA A 110 8.08 -17.18 -25.06
CA ALA A 110 7.05 -17.26 -24.02
C ALA A 110 7.53 -16.80 -22.63
N ALA A 111 8.84 -16.65 -22.42
CA ALA A 111 9.44 -16.41 -21.09
C ALA A 111 8.86 -15.23 -20.32
N GLY A 112 8.48 -14.16 -21.01
CA GLY A 112 7.90 -12.96 -20.41
C GLY A 112 6.40 -13.05 -20.07
N LEU A 113 5.66 -13.99 -20.67
CA LEU A 113 4.21 -14.03 -20.57
C LEU A 113 3.70 -14.25 -19.13
N PRO A 114 4.24 -15.17 -18.32
CA PRO A 114 3.75 -15.37 -16.94
C PRO A 114 3.93 -14.14 -16.06
N SER A 115 5.06 -13.44 -16.19
CA SER A 115 5.32 -12.19 -15.46
C SER A 115 4.31 -11.11 -15.85
N THR A 116 4.04 -10.97 -17.15
CA THR A 116 3.04 -10.02 -17.67
C THR A 116 1.65 -10.33 -17.12
N ILE A 117 1.23 -11.61 -17.16
CA ILE A 117 -0.08 -12.04 -16.65
C ILE A 117 -0.20 -11.82 -15.14
N THR A 118 0.87 -12.03 -14.37
CA THR A 118 0.89 -11.72 -12.93
C THR A 118 0.69 -10.21 -12.69
N LEU A 119 1.33 -9.35 -13.48
CA LEU A 119 1.15 -7.90 -13.38
C LEU A 119 -0.27 -7.45 -13.79
N VAL A 120 -0.84 -8.09 -14.82
CA VAL A 120 -2.24 -7.86 -15.22
C VAL A 120 -3.18 -8.26 -14.09
N GLY A 121 -2.97 -9.41 -13.46
CA GLY A 121 -3.74 -9.85 -12.29
C GLY A 121 -3.68 -8.84 -11.14
N ARG A 122 -2.47 -8.34 -10.84
CA ARG A 122 -2.27 -7.28 -9.84
C ARG A 122 -3.10 -6.02 -10.15
N ALA A 123 -3.08 -5.58 -11.40
CA ALA A 123 -3.80 -4.38 -11.83
C ALA A 123 -5.33 -4.57 -11.77
N ILE A 124 -5.82 -5.72 -12.24
CA ILE A 124 -7.25 -6.05 -12.27
C ILE A 124 -7.85 -6.07 -10.87
N VAL A 125 -7.15 -6.69 -9.89
CA VAL A 125 -7.68 -6.86 -8.54
C VAL A 125 -7.64 -5.57 -7.71
N ALA A 126 -6.76 -4.63 -8.02
CA ALA A 126 -6.46 -3.49 -7.17
C ALA A 126 -7.70 -2.65 -6.80
N PHE A 127 -8.52 -2.30 -7.78
CA PHE A 127 -9.77 -1.56 -7.55
C PHE A 127 -10.85 -2.42 -6.88
N PRO A 128 -11.23 -3.60 -7.42
CA PRO A 128 -12.28 -4.44 -6.81
C PRO A 128 -11.99 -4.80 -5.36
N ILE A 129 -10.73 -5.14 -5.03
CA ILE A 129 -10.39 -5.53 -3.67
C ILE A 129 -10.42 -4.32 -2.71
N GLY A 130 -10.03 -3.13 -3.19
CA GLY A 130 -10.16 -1.90 -2.41
C GLY A 130 -11.61 -1.59 -2.06
N TRP A 131 -12.51 -1.67 -3.06
CA TRP A 131 -13.95 -1.52 -2.86
C TRP A 131 -14.53 -2.59 -1.92
N LEU A 132 -14.08 -3.83 -2.06
CA LEU A 132 -14.49 -4.92 -1.19
C LEU A 132 -14.03 -4.70 0.25
N MET A 133 -12.82 -4.17 0.44
CA MET A 133 -12.29 -3.77 1.75
C MET A 133 -13.12 -2.66 2.40
N ASP A 134 -13.73 -1.78 1.62
CA ASP A 134 -14.65 -0.76 2.15
C ASP A 134 -15.95 -1.39 2.66
N LYS A 135 -16.47 -2.42 1.99
CA LYS A 135 -17.73 -3.08 2.35
C LYS A 135 -17.58 -4.16 3.42
N LEU A 136 -16.57 -5.02 3.29
CA LEU A 136 -16.39 -6.22 4.12
C LEU A 136 -15.28 -6.07 5.16
N GLY A 137 -14.55 -4.96 5.14
CA GLY A 137 -13.41 -4.71 6.01
C GLY A 137 -12.08 -5.20 5.45
N ARG A 138 -10.99 -4.77 6.10
CA ARG A 138 -9.60 -5.06 5.67
C ARG A 138 -9.26 -6.54 5.77
N ARG A 139 -9.70 -7.19 6.85
CA ARG A 139 -9.42 -8.59 7.10
C ARG A 139 -9.94 -9.49 5.97
N LEU A 140 -11.22 -9.37 5.64
CA LEU A 140 -11.83 -10.21 4.60
C LEU A 140 -11.26 -9.87 3.22
N GLY A 141 -11.09 -8.59 2.90
CA GLY A 141 -10.51 -8.19 1.62
C GLY A 141 -9.10 -8.75 1.42
N ILE A 142 -8.19 -8.60 2.38
CA ILE A 142 -6.84 -9.15 2.30
C ILE A 142 -6.87 -10.68 2.23
N SER A 143 -7.72 -11.33 3.04
CA SER A 143 -7.83 -12.80 3.02
C SER A 143 -8.28 -13.34 1.68
N LEU A 144 -9.24 -12.70 1.00
CA LEU A 144 -9.73 -13.14 -0.31
C LEU A 144 -8.64 -13.08 -1.37
N GLY A 145 -7.85 -12.01 -1.42
CA GLY A 145 -6.75 -11.90 -2.36
C GLY A 145 -5.62 -12.91 -2.07
N LEU A 146 -5.27 -13.12 -0.80
CA LEU A 146 -4.30 -14.14 -0.40
C LEU A 146 -4.82 -15.54 -0.69
N GLY A 147 -6.11 -15.82 -0.45
CA GLY A 147 -6.76 -17.08 -0.80
C GLY A 147 -6.71 -17.38 -2.31
N ALA A 148 -6.98 -16.37 -3.14
CA ALA A 148 -6.82 -16.48 -4.59
C ALA A 148 -5.38 -16.81 -4.97
N SER A 149 -4.38 -16.21 -4.31
CA SER A 149 -2.96 -16.51 -4.54
C SER A 149 -2.58 -17.94 -4.11
N VAL A 150 -3.13 -18.47 -3.00
CA VAL A 150 -2.95 -19.88 -2.62
C VAL A 150 -3.41 -20.80 -3.74
N VAL A 151 -4.62 -20.59 -4.24
CA VAL A 151 -5.17 -21.37 -5.36
C VAL A 151 -4.30 -21.19 -6.59
N GLY A 152 -3.92 -19.96 -6.92
CA GLY A 152 -3.10 -19.64 -8.10
C GLY A 152 -1.76 -20.34 -8.09
N THR A 153 -1.05 -20.34 -6.96
CA THR A 153 0.26 -20.99 -6.84
C THR A 153 0.16 -22.52 -6.85
N LEU A 154 -0.90 -23.10 -6.28
CA LEU A 154 -1.19 -24.53 -6.43
C LEU A 154 -1.46 -24.88 -7.89
N LEU A 155 -2.22 -24.08 -8.62
CA LEU A 155 -2.47 -24.29 -10.04
C LEU A 155 -1.17 -24.19 -10.86
N CYS A 156 -0.25 -23.28 -10.52
CA CYS A 156 1.07 -23.24 -11.15
C CYS A 156 1.87 -24.53 -10.93
N ALA A 157 1.86 -25.09 -9.71
CA ALA A 157 2.51 -26.37 -9.43
C ALA A 157 1.88 -27.50 -10.23
N LEU A 158 0.56 -27.60 -10.25
CA LEU A 158 -0.18 -28.61 -11.00
C LEU A 158 0.04 -28.47 -12.52
N ALA A 159 0.12 -27.25 -13.02
CA ALA A 159 0.38 -26.95 -14.43
C ALA A 159 1.75 -27.49 -14.88
N LEU A 160 2.78 -27.37 -14.04
CA LEU A 160 4.11 -27.91 -14.32
C LEU A 160 4.11 -29.46 -14.32
N ILE A 161 3.29 -30.08 -13.48
CA ILE A 161 3.14 -31.56 -13.46
C ILE A 161 2.38 -32.06 -14.68
N GLN A 162 1.34 -31.32 -15.11
CA GLN A 162 0.48 -31.71 -16.24
C GLN A 162 1.01 -31.23 -17.61
N GLY A 163 2.06 -30.40 -17.65
CA GLY A 163 2.57 -29.80 -18.89
C GLY A 163 1.64 -28.74 -19.52
N SER A 164 0.77 -28.09 -18.71
CA SER A 164 -0.24 -27.16 -19.23
C SER A 164 0.16 -25.70 -19.05
N PHE A 165 0.58 -25.03 -20.12
CA PHE A 165 0.94 -23.61 -20.09
C PHE A 165 -0.27 -22.70 -19.80
N ALA A 166 -1.44 -23.00 -20.36
CA ALA A 166 -2.66 -22.24 -20.10
C ALA A 166 -3.06 -22.24 -18.62
N LEU A 167 -2.98 -23.42 -17.97
CA LEU A 167 -3.24 -23.54 -16.53
C LEU A 167 -2.21 -22.76 -15.71
N PHE A 168 -0.94 -22.77 -16.15
CA PHE A 168 0.13 -22.00 -15.52
C PHE A 168 -0.14 -20.48 -15.57
N LEU A 169 -0.55 -19.96 -16.73
CA LEU A 169 -0.91 -18.54 -16.89
C LEU A 169 -2.11 -18.16 -16.02
N PHE A 170 -3.12 -19.04 -15.93
CA PHE A 170 -4.27 -18.80 -15.05
C PHE A 170 -3.86 -18.79 -13.57
N GLY A 171 -2.99 -19.71 -13.15
CA GLY A 171 -2.39 -19.69 -11.82
C GLY A 171 -1.59 -18.42 -11.54
N ALA A 172 -0.79 -17.97 -12.52
CA ALA A 172 -0.03 -16.74 -12.42
C ALA A 172 -0.92 -15.48 -12.29
N LEU A 173 -2.06 -15.45 -12.99
CA LEU A 173 -3.07 -14.40 -12.86
C LEU A 173 -3.61 -14.30 -11.43
N LEU A 174 -4.01 -15.43 -10.85
CA LEU A 174 -4.54 -15.50 -9.48
C LEU A 174 -3.46 -15.16 -8.44
N ASN A 175 -2.20 -15.56 -8.67
CA ASN A 175 -1.08 -15.13 -7.83
C ASN A 175 -0.91 -13.60 -7.88
N GLY A 176 -1.11 -13.00 -9.05
CA GLY A 176 -1.15 -11.55 -9.23
C GLY A 176 -2.21 -10.86 -8.35
N PHE A 177 -3.38 -11.50 -8.14
CA PHE A 177 -4.41 -10.98 -7.22
C PHE A 177 -3.89 -10.89 -5.78
N GLY A 178 -3.21 -11.93 -5.30
CA GLY A 178 -2.58 -11.89 -3.97
C GLY A 178 -1.57 -10.77 -3.84
N ARG A 179 -0.75 -10.54 -4.87
CA ARG A 179 0.23 -9.47 -4.89
C ARG A 179 -0.41 -8.08 -4.81
N GLY A 180 -1.43 -7.79 -5.65
CA GLY A 180 -2.14 -6.52 -5.63
C GLY A 180 -2.86 -6.26 -4.31
N THR A 181 -3.39 -7.31 -3.70
CA THR A 181 -4.06 -7.24 -2.39
C THR A 181 -3.08 -7.03 -1.25
N SER A 182 -1.97 -7.76 -1.22
CA SER A 182 -0.95 -7.65 -0.18
C SER A 182 -0.33 -6.25 -0.12
N GLU A 183 -0.16 -5.59 -1.26
CA GLU A 183 0.32 -4.21 -1.32
C GLU A 183 -0.61 -3.21 -0.62
N GLN A 184 -1.91 -3.54 -0.49
CA GLN A 184 -2.86 -2.72 0.27
C GLN A 184 -2.78 -2.93 1.79
N SER A 185 -2.04 -3.93 2.27
CA SER A 185 -1.85 -4.15 3.73
C SER A 185 -1.20 -2.96 4.43
N ARG A 186 -0.38 -2.15 3.71
CA ARG A 186 0.19 -0.92 4.25
C ARG A 186 -0.86 0.13 4.62
N TYR A 187 -1.98 0.15 3.91
CA TYR A 187 -3.09 1.04 4.23
C TYR A 187 -3.90 0.53 5.43
N ALA A 188 -4.02 -0.78 5.59
CA ALA A 188 -4.58 -1.35 6.82
C ALA A 188 -3.73 -0.99 8.04
N ALA A 189 -2.40 -0.94 7.90
CA ALA A 189 -1.51 -0.45 8.94
C ALA A 189 -1.72 1.04 9.28
N ALA A 190 -1.97 1.88 8.26
CA ALA A 190 -2.32 3.28 8.45
C ALA A 190 -3.69 3.46 9.14
N ASP A 191 -4.64 2.55 8.89
CA ASP A 191 -5.92 2.54 9.59
C ASP A 191 -5.79 2.15 11.07
N ILE A 192 -4.87 1.22 11.41
CA ILE A 192 -4.55 0.84 12.79
C ILE A 192 -3.88 1.99 13.55
N ARG A 193 -3.00 2.73 12.89
CA ARG A 193 -2.26 3.85 13.48
C ARG A 193 -2.46 5.12 12.64
N PRO A 194 -3.60 5.77 12.78
CA PRO A 194 -3.94 6.97 11.99
C PRO A 194 -3.13 8.20 12.40
N GLY A 195 -3.25 9.25 11.61
CA GLY A 195 -2.64 10.54 11.88
C GLY A 195 -1.11 10.55 11.69
N PRO A 196 -0.34 11.19 12.58
CA PRO A 196 1.11 11.30 12.46
C PRO A 196 1.84 9.95 12.44
N ARG A 197 1.25 8.92 13.07
CA ARG A 197 1.83 7.58 13.16
C ARG A 197 1.62 6.72 11.90
N ALA A 198 0.76 7.13 10.97
CA ALA A 198 0.42 6.36 9.76
C ALA A 198 1.64 6.10 8.86
N ALA A 199 2.49 7.11 8.65
CA ALA A 199 3.69 6.96 7.83
C ALA A 199 4.66 5.92 8.42
N LYS A 200 4.86 5.93 9.74
CA LYS A 200 5.69 4.93 10.44
C LYS A 200 5.09 3.53 10.31
N ALA A 201 3.76 3.41 10.44
CA ALA A 201 3.06 2.13 10.28
C ALA A 201 3.22 1.58 8.85
N ILE A 202 3.03 2.41 7.82
CA ILE A 202 3.27 2.05 6.43
C ILE A 202 4.71 1.60 6.22
N GLY A 203 5.69 2.38 6.69
CA GLY A 203 7.11 2.04 6.59
C GLY A 203 7.45 0.71 7.25
N THR A 204 6.84 0.40 8.39
CA THR A 204 6.99 -0.90 9.08
C THR A 204 6.52 -2.05 8.20
N ILE A 205 5.37 -1.93 7.54
CA ILE A 205 4.87 -3.00 6.65
C ILE A 205 5.72 -3.13 5.39
N VAL A 206 6.19 -2.03 4.82
CA VAL A 206 7.11 -2.09 3.66
C VAL A 206 8.44 -2.73 4.04
N PHE A 207 8.95 -2.44 5.25
CA PHE A 207 10.17 -3.08 5.79
C PHE A 207 10.03 -4.61 5.90
N ALA A 208 8.82 -5.14 6.11
CA ALA A 208 8.59 -6.59 6.11
C ALA A 208 9.05 -7.28 4.81
N GLY A 209 9.09 -6.54 3.69
CA GLY A 209 9.64 -7.00 2.43
C GLY A 209 11.12 -7.39 2.51
N THR A 210 11.90 -6.72 3.38
CA THR A 210 13.32 -7.05 3.60
C THR A 210 13.48 -8.47 4.15
N ILE A 211 12.62 -8.86 5.09
CA ILE A 211 12.64 -10.21 5.68
C ILE A 211 12.42 -11.24 4.56
N GLY A 212 11.42 -11.00 3.70
CA GLY A 212 11.15 -11.86 2.56
C GLY A 212 12.30 -11.92 1.56
N ALA A 213 12.93 -10.78 1.27
CA ALA A 213 14.05 -10.70 0.34
C ALA A 213 15.27 -11.49 0.80
N ILE A 214 15.49 -11.59 2.12
CA ILE A 214 16.61 -12.35 2.70
C ILE A 214 16.28 -13.84 2.79
N PHE A 215 15.11 -14.18 3.30
CA PHE A 215 14.76 -15.58 3.62
C PHE A 215 14.14 -16.33 2.44
N GLY A 216 13.50 -15.63 1.48
CA GLY A 216 12.88 -16.28 0.32
C GLY A 216 13.86 -17.15 -0.48
N PRO A 217 15.01 -16.63 -0.94
CA PRO A 217 15.98 -17.40 -1.72
C PRO A 217 16.51 -18.64 -1.00
N LEU A 218 16.60 -18.62 0.33
CA LEU A 218 17.10 -19.75 1.13
C LEU A 218 16.18 -20.98 1.07
N LEU A 219 14.91 -20.79 0.72
CA LEU A 219 13.91 -21.88 0.62
C LEU A 219 13.83 -22.48 -0.78
N ILE A 220 14.53 -21.93 -1.78
CA ILE A 220 14.46 -22.42 -3.16
C ILE A 220 15.04 -23.82 -3.26
N ALA A 221 16.32 -24.02 -2.92
CA ALA A 221 16.98 -25.30 -3.03
C ALA A 221 16.32 -26.43 -2.20
N PRO A 222 15.88 -26.21 -0.94
CA PRO A 222 15.07 -27.19 -0.22
C PRO A 222 13.78 -27.57 -0.93
N ALA A 223 13.10 -26.63 -1.56
CA ALA A 223 11.85 -26.88 -2.28
C ALA A 223 12.07 -27.71 -3.56
N GLU A 224 13.10 -27.40 -4.32
CA GLU A 224 13.54 -28.16 -5.50
C GLU A 224 13.87 -29.60 -5.14
N ASN A 225 14.73 -29.79 -4.15
CA ASN A 225 15.12 -31.13 -3.66
C ASN A 225 13.92 -31.94 -3.18
N ALA A 226 12.98 -31.28 -2.48
CA ALA A 226 11.77 -31.96 -2.01
C ALA A 226 10.84 -32.39 -3.16
N ALA A 227 10.76 -31.63 -4.25
CA ALA A 227 10.02 -32.01 -5.45
C ALA A 227 10.68 -33.18 -6.18
N LEU A 228 12.00 -33.09 -6.42
CA LEU A 228 12.78 -34.14 -7.08
C LEU A 228 12.71 -35.47 -6.32
N ALA A 229 12.82 -35.46 -4.98
CA ALA A 229 12.69 -36.65 -4.14
C ALA A 229 11.32 -37.35 -4.25
N ARG A 230 10.30 -36.65 -4.79
CA ARG A 230 8.95 -37.17 -5.04
C ARG A 230 8.69 -37.51 -6.52
N GLY A 231 9.72 -37.40 -7.36
CA GLY A 231 9.57 -37.61 -8.81
C GLY A 231 8.79 -36.51 -9.52
N LEU A 232 8.69 -35.33 -8.94
CA LEU A 232 8.00 -34.16 -9.50
C LEU A 232 8.99 -33.25 -10.24
N PRO A 233 8.53 -32.44 -11.20
CA PRO A 233 9.38 -31.42 -11.81
C PRO A 233 9.97 -30.48 -10.75
N GLU A 234 11.27 -30.18 -10.87
CA GLU A 234 12.02 -29.31 -9.97
C GLU A 234 11.30 -27.98 -9.72
N LEU A 235 10.86 -27.32 -10.80
CA LEU A 235 10.15 -26.04 -10.75
C LEU A 235 8.81 -26.10 -9.99
N ALA A 236 8.17 -27.27 -9.90
CA ALA A 236 6.93 -27.42 -9.13
C ALA A 236 7.17 -27.22 -7.63
N GLY A 237 8.37 -27.54 -7.13
CA GLY A 237 8.76 -27.32 -5.74
C GLY A 237 8.63 -25.85 -5.32
N HIS A 238 9.03 -24.92 -6.19
CA HIS A 238 8.90 -23.49 -5.93
C HIS A 238 7.45 -23.07 -5.66
N TYR A 239 6.51 -23.60 -6.43
CA TYR A 239 5.09 -23.24 -6.31
C TYR A 239 4.40 -23.94 -5.14
N PHE A 240 4.82 -25.16 -4.78
CA PHE A 240 4.33 -25.80 -3.56
C PHE A 240 4.75 -25.06 -2.29
N ILE A 241 6.03 -24.70 -2.15
CA ILE A 241 6.49 -23.93 -0.99
C ILE A 241 5.89 -22.54 -0.98
N THR A 242 5.77 -21.90 -2.14
CA THR A 242 5.08 -20.60 -2.26
C THR A 242 3.64 -20.70 -1.76
N SER A 243 2.90 -21.73 -2.21
CA SER A 243 1.52 -21.94 -1.78
C SER A 243 1.40 -22.14 -0.27
N ALA A 244 2.32 -22.92 0.32
CA ALA A 244 2.36 -23.14 1.77
C ALA A 244 2.62 -21.82 2.52
N LEU A 245 3.57 -20.99 2.07
CA LEU A 245 3.87 -19.69 2.68
C LEU A 245 2.72 -18.71 2.52
N VAL A 246 2.10 -18.63 1.32
CA VAL A 246 0.93 -17.78 1.10
C VAL A 246 -0.25 -18.24 1.96
N PHE A 247 -0.43 -19.55 2.15
CA PHE A 247 -1.45 -20.10 3.05
C PHE A 247 -1.18 -19.70 4.51
N VAL A 248 0.08 -19.72 4.96
CA VAL A 248 0.44 -19.20 6.29
C VAL A 248 0.11 -17.71 6.41
N SER A 249 0.45 -16.92 5.38
CA SER A 249 0.11 -15.49 5.34
C SER A 249 -1.42 -15.28 5.37
N PHE A 250 -2.17 -16.04 4.60
CA PHE A 250 -3.64 -16.07 4.61
C PHE A 250 -4.18 -16.41 6.00
N ALA A 251 -3.69 -17.48 6.62
CA ALA A 251 -4.13 -17.92 7.94
C ALA A 251 -3.84 -16.88 9.02
N LEU A 252 -2.67 -16.22 8.98
CA LEU A 252 -2.33 -15.12 9.89
C LEU A 252 -3.35 -14.00 9.81
N ILE A 253 -3.71 -13.56 8.60
CA ILE A 253 -4.71 -12.49 8.43
C ILE A 253 -6.11 -12.97 8.84
N PHE A 254 -6.54 -14.11 8.31
CA PHE A 254 -7.90 -14.60 8.50
C PHE A 254 -8.23 -14.92 9.97
N LEU A 255 -7.27 -15.51 10.70
CA LEU A 255 -7.48 -15.94 12.09
C LEU A 255 -7.17 -14.83 13.09
N PHE A 256 -6.07 -14.08 12.89
CA PHE A 256 -5.50 -13.21 13.92
C PHE A 256 -5.69 -11.72 13.68
N LEU A 257 -6.02 -11.26 12.45
CA LEU A 257 -6.34 -9.85 12.21
C LEU A 257 -7.76 -9.55 12.73
N ARG A 258 -7.93 -9.74 14.01
CA ARG A 258 -9.16 -9.47 14.75
C ARG A 258 -8.82 -8.61 15.95
N PRO A 259 -9.68 -7.73 16.24
CA PRO A 259 -10.88 -7.29 15.55
C PRO A 259 -10.53 -6.48 14.27
N GLU A 260 -11.55 -6.14 13.48
CA GLU A 260 -11.38 -5.42 12.21
C GLU A 260 -10.57 -4.12 12.41
N PRO A 261 -9.44 -3.90 11.66
CA PRO A 261 -8.60 -2.73 11.84
C PRO A 261 -9.28 -1.41 11.53
N ARG A 262 -10.29 -1.44 10.69
CA ARG A 262 -11.09 -0.28 10.35
C ARG A 262 -12.15 -0.07 11.42
N PRO A 263 -12.29 1.15 11.98
CA PRO A 263 -13.49 1.49 12.73
C PRO A 263 -14.67 1.32 11.80
N ILE A 264 -15.44 0.25 11.99
CA ILE A 264 -16.76 0.15 11.40
C ILE A 264 -17.57 1.15 12.22
N ALA A 265 -17.73 2.36 11.70
CA ALA A 265 -18.77 3.24 12.16
C ALA A 265 -20.07 2.52 11.87
N HIS A 266 -20.56 1.71 12.79
CA HIS A 266 -21.98 1.47 12.87
C HIS A 266 -22.56 2.83 13.26
N ALA A 267 -22.92 3.59 12.26
CA ALA A 267 -23.83 4.68 12.41
C ALA A 267 -25.16 4.09 12.86
N ALA A 268 -25.30 3.91 14.18
CA ALA A 268 -26.60 4.10 14.75
C ALA A 268 -26.96 5.54 14.41
N ASP A 269 -27.88 5.70 13.45
CA ASP A 269 -28.68 6.89 13.16
C ASP A 269 -28.02 8.17 12.61
N GLN A 270 -26.83 8.11 12.00
CA GLN A 270 -26.48 9.17 11.05
C GLN A 270 -26.58 8.61 9.63
N PRO A 271 -27.32 9.25 8.70
CA PRO A 271 -27.26 8.88 7.29
C PRO A 271 -25.78 8.87 6.90
N GLU A 272 -25.30 7.74 6.35
CA GLU A 272 -23.96 7.68 5.76
C GLU A 272 -23.83 8.91 4.88
N ALA A 273 -23.03 9.88 5.29
CA ALA A 273 -22.69 10.97 4.40
C ALA A 273 -22.11 10.28 3.17
N GLU A 274 -22.84 10.30 2.07
CA GLU A 274 -22.46 9.66 0.82
C GLU A 274 -21.03 10.09 0.53
N GLY A 275 -20.09 9.14 0.64
CA GLY A 275 -18.67 9.46 0.43
C GLY A 275 -18.52 10.09 -0.94
N ARG A 276 -17.67 11.12 -1.05
CA ARG A 276 -17.41 11.87 -2.29
C ARG A 276 -17.21 10.90 -3.46
N THR A 277 -17.67 11.24 -4.65
CA THR A 277 -17.42 10.43 -5.86
C THR A 277 -15.92 10.36 -6.14
N LEU A 278 -15.44 9.30 -6.80
CA LEU A 278 -14.04 9.20 -7.22
C LEU A 278 -13.60 10.43 -8.02
N ARG A 279 -14.46 10.97 -8.89
CA ARG A 279 -14.18 12.19 -9.65
C ARG A 279 -13.89 13.39 -8.72
N THR A 280 -14.65 13.54 -7.65
CA THR A 280 -14.43 14.62 -6.67
C THR A 280 -13.17 14.39 -5.86
N ILE A 281 -12.91 13.15 -5.45
CA ILE A 281 -11.70 12.77 -4.68
C ILE A 281 -10.43 13.02 -5.53
N PHE A 282 -10.41 12.55 -6.78
CA PHE A 282 -9.30 12.77 -7.70
C PHE A 282 -9.24 14.20 -8.26
N GLY A 283 -10.21 15.05 -7.97
CA GLY A 283 -10.17 16.49 -8.14
C GLY A 283 -9.33 17.22 -7.08
N ASP A 284 -9.08 16.58 -5.92
CA ASP A 284 -8.26 17.13 -4.84
C ASP A 284 -6.77 17.11 -5.23
N ARG A 285 -6.12 18.28 -5.12
CA ARG A 285 -4.70 18.44 -5.46
C ARG A 285 -3.77 17.58 -4.61
N THR A 286 -4.12 17.34 -3.34
CA THR A 286 -3.34 16.48 -2.44
C THR A 286 -3.38 15.03 -2.90
N VAL A 287 -4.58 14.55 -3.28
CA VAL A 287 -4.76 13.20 -3.83
C VAL A 287 -4.02 13.05 -5.16
N GLN A 288 -4.16 14.02 -6.07
CA GLN A 288 -3.44 14.02 -7.34
C GLN A 288 -1.92 13.98 -7.14
N PHE A 289 -1.39 14.80 -6.24
CA PHE A 289 0.04 14.82 -5.93
C PHE A 289 0.50 13.51 -5.30
N ALA A 290 -0.27 12.93 -4.37
CA ALA A 290 0.05 11.64 -3.76
C ALA A 290 0.10 10.52 -4.82
N VAL A 291 -0.91 10.43 -5.68
CA VAL A 291 -0.99 9.41 -6.73
C VAL A 291 0.09 9.62 -7.81
N ALA A 292 0.36 10.87 -8.19
CA ALA A 292 1.45 11.20 -9.11
C ALA A 292 2.82 10.80 -8.52
N THR A 293 3.05 11.05 -7.22
CA THR A 293 4.26 10.64 -6.53
C THR A 293 4.44 9.13 -6.57
N LEU A 294 3.40 8.36 -6.23
CA LEU A 294 3.41 6.89 -6.27
C LEU A 294 3.68 6.40 -7.69
N GLY A 295 2.97 6.93 -8.68
CA GLY A 295 3.08 6.55 -10.08
C GLY A 295 4.46 6.88 -10.69
N ILE A 296 4.98 8.08 -10.48
CA ILE A 296 6.28 8.51 -10.99
C ILE A 296 7.41 7.70 -10.33
N SER A 297 7.39 7.55 -9.01
CA SER A 297 8.39 6.74 -8.30
C SER A 297 8.43 5.31 -8.83
N GLN A 298 7.25 4.70 -9.06
CA GLN A 298 7.12 3.36 -9.59
C GLN A 298 7.60 3.27 -11.05
N LEU A 299 7.22 4.23 -11.89
CA LEU A 299 7.59 4.27 -13.30
C LEU A 299 9.10 4.39 -13.47
N VAL A 300 9.73 5.36 -12.80
CA VAL A 300 11.18 5.59 -12.86
C VAL A 300 11.94 4.38 -12.37
N MET A 301 11.53 3.81 -11.23
CA MET A 301 12.16 2.63 -10.66
C MET A 301 12.11 1.44 -11.63
N VAL A 302 10.93 1.13 -12.18
CA VAL A 302 10.77 0.00 -13.11
C VAL A 302 11.53 0.25 -14.40
N MET A 303 11.47 1.48 -14.93
CA MET A 303 12.12 1.87 -16.18
C MET A 303 13.64 1.64 -16.15
N VAL A 304 14.30 2.07 -15.07
CA VAL A 304 15.74 1.92 -14.92
C VAL A 304 16.11 0.48 -14.56
N MET A 305 15.39 -0.14 -13.61
CA MET A 305 15.70 -1.47 -13.09
C MET A 305 15.58 -2.57 -14.16
N VAL A 306 14.55 -2.51 -15.02
CA VAL A 306 14.29 -3.54 -16.03
C VAL A 306 15.41 -3.58 -17.08
N ILE A 307 15.99 -2.44 -17.42
CA ILE A 307 17.03 -2.33 -18.43
C ILE A 307 18.45 -2.56 -17.86
N THR A 308 18.68 -2.30 -16.60
CA THR A 308 20.00 -2.42 -15.99
C THR A 308 20.66 -3.80 -16.20
N PRO A 309 20.00 -4.95 -16.02
CA PRO A 309 20.60 -6.26 -16.30
C PRO A 309 20.99 -6.46 -17.77
N LEU A 310 20.18 -5.92 -18.69
CA LEU A 310 20.47 -5.98 -20.12
C LEU A 310 21.68 -5.12 -20.48
N HIS A 311 21.74 -3.91 -19.97
CA HIS A 311 22.89 -3.02 -20.11
C HIS A 311 24.16 -3.67 -19.57
N MET A 312 24.11 -4.24 -18.36
CA MET A 312 25.26 -4.96 -17.77
C MET A 312 25.72 -6.14 -18.62
N ARG A 313 24.80 -6.87 -19.27
CA ARG A 313 25.17 -7.96 -20.19
C ARG A 313 25.86 -7.46 -21.43
N HIS A 314 25.43 -6.34 -22.01
CA HIS A 314 26.09 -5.70 -23.14
C HIS A 314 27.52 -5.27 -22.80
N GLU A 315 27.75 -4.82 -21.55
CA GLU A 315 29.07 -4.47 -21.02
C GLU A 315 29.85 -5.70 -20.50
N ALA A 316 29.42 -6.92 -20.81
CA ALA A 316 30.08 -8.19 -20.46
C ALA A 316 30.28 -8.43 -18.95
N TYR A 317 29.44 -7.85 -18.07
CA TYR A 317 29.47 -8.13 -16.65
C TYR A 317 29.02 -9.57 -16.33
N SER A 318 29.63 -10.16 -15.29
CA SER A 318 29.27 -11.50 -14.84
C SER A 318 27.87 -11.57 -14.23
N THR A 319 27.27 -12.76 -14.24
CA THR A 319 25.95 -13.00 -13.62
C THR A 319 25.97 -12.66 -12.12
N GLN A 320 27.08 -12.91 -11.43
CA GLN A 320 27.26 -12.56 -10.02
C GLN A 320 27.21 -11.05 -9.79
N ALA A 321 27.85 -10.28 -10.68
CA ALA A 321 27.81 -8.81 -10.62
C ALA A 321 26.35 -8.29 -10.81
N ILE A 322 25.62 -8.84 -11.77
CA ILE A 322 24.22 -8.51 -11.99
C ILE A 322 23.38 -8.83 -10.74
N ALA A 323 23.56 -10.01 -10.15
CA ALA A 323 22.86 -10.41 -8.93
C ALA A 323 23.15 -9.48 -7.75
N LEU A 324 24.40 -9.04 -7.58
CA LEU A 324 24.79 -8.08 -6.53
C LEU A 324 24.08 -6.73 -6.71
N VAL A 325 24.03 -6.22 -7.94
CA VAL A 325 23.38 -4.95 -8.27
C VAL A 325 21.87 -5.00 -8.02
N ILE A 326 21.22 -6.12 -8.39
CA ILE A 326 19.79 -6.36 -8.10
C ILE A 326 19.55 -6.46 -6.58
N ALA A 327 20.44 -7.14 -5.85
CA ALA A 327 20.34 -7.25 -4.39
C ALA A 327 20.45 -5.89 -3.71
N ALA A 328 21.39 -5.05 -4.15
CA ALA A 328 21.55 -3.68 -3.66
C ALA A 328 20.30 -2.84 -3.90
N HIS A 329 19.70 -2.95 -5.09
CA HIS A 329 18.42 -2.30 -5.39
C HIS A 329 17.31 -2.71 -4.41
N ASN A 330 17.10 -4.02 -4.23
CA ASN A 330 16.09 -4.53 -3.31
C ASN A 330 16.34 -4.08 -1.86
N LEU A 331 17.60 -4.02 -1.44
CA LEU A 331 17.97 -3.49 -0.14
C LEU A 331 17.54 -2.01 -0.01
N GLY A 332 17.80 -1.19 -1.02
CA GLY A 332 17.34 0.20 -1.08
C GLY A 332 15.82 0.32 -0.99
N MET A 333 15.09 -0.55 -1.67
CA MET A 333 13.62 -0.53 -1.67
C MET A 333 13.01 -0.80 -0.28
N PHE A 334 13.60 -1.69 0.51
CA PHE A 334 12.90 -2.22 1.69
C PHE A 334 13.61 -1.95 3.01
N ALA A 335 14.94 -2.02 3.07
CA ALA A 335 15.67 -2.02 4.33
C ALA A 335 15.50 -0.73 5.16
N LEU A 336 15.39 0.42 4.49
CA LEU A 336 15.26 1.72 5.15
C LEU A 336 13.80 2.21 5.29
N SER A 337 12.81 1.37 4.99
CA SER A 337 11.40 1.78 5.01
C SER A 337 10.92 2.22 6.40
N GLY A 338 11.44 1.61 7.47
CA GLY A 338 11.15 2.05 8.85
C GLY A 338 11.68 3.46 9.12
N LEU A 339 12.90 3.76 8.65
CA LEU A 339 13.50 5.09 8.73
C LEU A 339 12.70 6.10 7.89
N THR A 340 12.29 5.73 6.68
CA THR A 340 11.44 6.57 5.81
C THR A 340 10.12 6.91 6.48
N GLY A 341 9.49 5.93 7.12
CA GLY A 341 8.26 6.13 7.87
C GLY A 341 8.46 7.09 9.06
N TRP A 342 9.57 6.94 9.78
CA TRP A 342 9.95 7.84 10.87
C TRP A 342 10.22 9.28 10.36
N LEU A 343 11.02 9.44 9.30
CA LEU A 343 11.27 10.73 8.67
C LEU A 343 9.96 11.41 8.24
N SER A 344 9.04 10.67 7.63
CA SER A 344 7.75 11.18 7.18
C SER A 344 6.84 11.58 8.34
N ALA A 345 6.94 10.92 9.48
CA ALA A 345 6.20 11.26 10.68
C ALA A 345 6.78 12.47 11.40
N THR A 346 8.12 12.62 11.41
CA THR A 346 8.82 13.67 12.15
C THR A 346 8.93 14.97 11.35
N TYR A 347 9.33 14.91 10.09
CA TYR A 347 9.58 16.08 9.25
C TYR A 347 8.46 16.37 8.25
N GLY A 348 7.42 15.51 8.24
CA GLY A 348 6.31 15.62 7.30
C GLY A 348 6.55 14.84 5.98
N LYS A 349 5.46 14.60 5.27
CA LYS A 349 5.45 13.72 4.06
C LYS A 349 6.09 14.42 2.85
N LEU A 350 5.87 15.74 2.70
CA LEU A 350 6.36 16.49 1.54
C LEU A 350 7.89 16.59 1.44
N PRO A 351 8.66 16.88 2.51
CA PRO A 351 10.12 16.85 2.45
C PRO A 351 10.67 15.50 2.05
N VAL A 352 10.05 14.40 2.54
CA VAL A 352 10.48 13.04 2.21
C VAL A 352 10.20 12.68 0.75
N ILE A 353 9.07 13.14 0.19
CA ILE A 353 8.77 13.00 -1.25
C ILE A 353 9.81 13.72 -2.10
N VAL A 354 10.17 14.96 -1.71
CA VAL A 354 11.23 15.70 -2.42
C VAL A 354 12.58 15.00 -2.34
N LEU A 355 12.93 14.49 -1.15
CA LEU A 355 14.15 13.68 -0.96
C LEU A 355 14.12 12.44 -1.87
N GLY A 356 12.95 11.80 -2.02
CA GLY A 356 12.74 10.70 -2.95
C GLY A 356 13.04 11.09 -4.40
N GLY A 357 12.47 12.21 -4.87
CA GLY A 357 12.72 12.73 -6.21
C GLY A 357 14.20 13.06 -6.46
N VAL A 358 14.86 13.71 -5.49
CA VAL A 358 16.30 14.01 -5.58
C VAL A 358 17.13 12.73 -5.61
N THR A 359 16.82 11.75 -4.76
CA THR A 359 17.54 10.47 -4.72
C THR A 359 17.39 9.67 -6.01
N LEU A 360 16.17 9.63 -6.60
CA LEU A 360 15.92 9.05 -7.91
C LEU A 360 16.69 9.78 -9.01
N ALA A 361 16.74 11.10 -8.97
CA ALA A 361 17.49 11.92 -9.95
C ALA A 361 19.00 11.62 -9.87
N ILE A 362 19.58 11.54 -8.66
CA ILE A 362 20.98 11.16 -8.47
C ILE A 362 21.26 9.78 -9.05
N SER A 363 20.41 8.79 -8.75
CA SER A 363 20.53 7.45 -9.33
C SER A 363 20.50 7.49 -10.86
N ALA A 364 19.53 8.22 -11.44
CA ALA A 364 19.41 8.33 -12.90
C ALA A 364 20.62 9.00 -13.54
N ILE A 365 21.22 9.98 -12.90
CA ILE A 365 22.48 10.60 -13.40
C ILE A 365 23.64 9.61 -13.31
N MET A 366 23.76 8.87 -12.20
CA MET A 366 24.88 7.95 -12.00
C MET A 366 24.86 6.77 -12.98
N THR A 367 23.69 6.16 -13.17
CA THR A 367 23.57 4.85 -13.83
C THR A 367 24.24 4.73 -15.20
N PRO A 368 24.13 5.71 -16.15
CA PRO A 368 24.71 5.57 -17.48
C PRO A 368 26.23 5.82 -17.55
N PHE A 369 26.84 6.39 -16.50
CA PHE A 369 28.27 6.81 -16.48
C PHE A 369 29.15 5.97 -15.57
N VAL A 370 28.58 4.94 -14.93
CA VAL A 370 29.33 4.15 -13.97
C VAL A 370 29.77 2.83 -14.59
N GLU A 371 31.10 2.64 -14.67
CA GLU A 371 31.74 1.44 -15.18
C GLU A 371 32.05 0.38 -14.09
N SER A 372 32.01 0.78 -12.82
CA SER A 372 32.33 -0.11 -11.70
C SER A 372 31.07 -0.76 -11.12
N VAL A 373 31.10 -2.09 -10.91
CA VAL A 373 30.01 -2.85 -10.29
C VAL A 373 29.60 -2.27 -8.93
N ALA A 374 30.57 -1.84 -8.12
CA ALA A 374 30.31 -1.27 -6.80
C ALA A 374 29.54 0.05 -6.89
N LEU A 375 29.93 0.95 -7.79
CA LEU A 375 29.23 2.22 -7.97
C LEU A 375 27.86 2.02 -8.63
N LEU A 376 27.72 1.04 -9.54
CA LEU A 376 26.43 0.69 -10.12
C LEU A 376 25.48 0.10 -9.05
N ALA A 377 26.01 -0.71 -8.13
CA ALA A 377 25.25 -1.20 -6.99
C ALA A 377 24.78 -0.05 -6.08
N VAL A 378 25.63 0.98 -5.86
CA VAL A 378 25.23 2.20 -5.15
C VAL A 378 24.16 2.96 -5.91
N ALA A 379 24.30 3.16 -7.23
CA ALA A 379 23.28 3.82 -8.04
C ALA A 379 21.93 3.09 -7.96
N MET A 380 21.93 1.76 -8.04
CA MET A 380 20.72 0.94 -7.94
C MET A 380 20.14 0.90 -6.52
N PHE A 381 20.98 0.93 -5.49
CA PHE A 381 20.55 1.13 -4.11
C PHE A 381 19.81 2.47 -3.95
N LEU A 382 20.37 3.56 -4.51
CA LEU A 382 19.72 4.88 -4.51
C LEU A 382 18.42 4.88 -5.30
N LEU A 383 18.33 4.13 -6.41
CA LEU A 383 17.09 3.95 -7.15
C LEU A 383 15.99 3.35 -6.27
N GLY A 384 16.32 2.25 -5.56
CA GLY A 384 15.43 1.60 -4.62
C GLY A 384 15.04 2.52 -3.46
N LEU A 385 16.01 3.24 -2.89
CA LEU A 385 15.79 4.16 -1.78
C LEU A 385 14.91 5.36 -2.17
N GLY A 386 15.15 5.95 -3.34
CA GLY A 386 14.34 7.04 -3.85
C GLY A 386 12.88 6.62 -4.11
N TRP A 387 12.70 5.41 -4.66
CA TRP A 387 11.39 4.79 -4.76
C TRP A 387 10.74 4.61 -3.37
N ASN A 388 11.49 4.09 -2.40
CA ASN A 388 11.01 3.88 -1.03
C ASN A 388 10.50 5.16 -0.39
N PHE A 389 11.24 6.28 -0.51
CA PHE A 389 10.81 7.58 -0.01
C PHE A 389 9.49 8.03 -0.65
N GLY A 390 9.38 7.96 -1.97
CA GLY A 390 8.15 8.31 -2.69
C GLY A 390 6.98 7.40 -2.35
N PHE A 391 7.24 6.09 -2.26
CA PHE A 391 6.21 5.08 -2.01
C PHE A 391 5.65 5.16 -0.58
N VAL A 392 6.50 5.23 0.44
CA VAL A 392 6.05 5.29 1.85
C VAL A 392 5.38 6.63 2.15
N ALA A 393 6.02 7.75 1.79
CA ALA A 393 5.47 9.07 2.06
C ALA A 393 4.24 9.39 1.21
N GLY A 394 4.24 8.99 -0.08
CA GLY A 394 3.08 9.12 -0.97
C GLY A 394 1.88 8.30 -0.51
N SER A 395 2.10 7.06 -0.06
CA SER A 395 1.05 6.22 0.52
C SER A 395 0.47 6.83 1.80
N ALA A 396 1.32 7.38 2.67
CA ALA A 396 0.89 8.06 3.89
C ALA A 396 0.13 9.37 3.60
N LEU A 397 0.53 10.09 2.54
CA LEU A 397 -0.17 11.29 2.09
C LEU A 397 -1.56 10.94 1.56
N LEU A 398 -1.67 9.92 0.71
CA LEU A 398 -2.94 9.43 0.17
C LEU A 398 -3.87 8.95 1.28
N ALA A 399 -3.36 8.16 2.23
CA ALA A 399 -4.14 7.65 3.35
C ALA A 399 -4.71 8.75 4.24
N GLY A 400 -3.98 9.87 4.39
CA GLY A 400 -4.42 11.03 5.17
C GLY A 400 -5.37 11.98 4.43
N ALA A 401 -5.46 11.90 3.09
CA ALA A 401 -6.29 12.78 2.27
C ALA A 401 -7.74 12.31 2.08
N VAL A 402 -8.06 11.09 2.54
CA VAL A 402 -9.36 10.44 2.33
C VAL A 402 -10.00 10.01 3.65
N THR A 403 -11.34 10.11 3.72
CA THR A 403 -12.12 9.69 4.88
C THR A 403 -12.30 8.15 4.92
N GLY A 404 -12.82 7.63 6.03
CA GLY A 404 -12.96 6.18 6.23
C GLY A 404 -13.69 5.46 5.10
N SER A 405 -14.87 5.97 4.69
CA SER A 405 -15.72 5.36 3.65
C SER A 405 -15.16 5.44 2.22
N GLU A 406 -14.15 6.29 2.00
CA GLU A 406 -13.55 6.55 0.68
C GLU A 406 -12.24 5.79 0.45
N ARG A 407 -11.61 5.29 1.54
CA ARG A 407 -10.22 4.81 1.53
C ARG A 407 -9.99 3.66 0.57
N GLY A 408 -10.77 2.60 0.64
CA GLY A 408 -10.51 1.39 -0.13
C GLY A 408 -10.62 1.63 -1.63
N ARG A 409 -11.70 2.26 -2.08
CA ARG A 409 -11.89 2.58 -3.51
C ARG A 409 -10.85 3.56 -4.05
N THR A 410 -10.45 4.56 -3.24
CA THR A 410 -9.42 5.53 -3.65
C THR A 410 -8.05 4.88 -3.72
N GLN A 411 -7.70 4.09 -2.71
CA GLN A 411 -6.44 3.36 -2.66
C GLN A 411 -6.37 2.31 -3.77
N GLY A 412 -7.46 1.57 -4.00
CA GLY A 412 -7.54 0.61 -5.11
C GLY A 412 -7.36 1.26 -6.48
N THR A 413 -8.00 2.42 -6.72
CA THR A 413 -7.81 3.19 -7.96
C THR A 413 -6.36 3.68 -8.10
N ALA A 414 -5.78 4.20 -7.01
CA ALA A 414 -4.38 4.63 -7.00
C ALA A 414 -3.43 3.47 -7.34
N GLU A 415 -3.63 2.28 -6.77
CA GLU A 415 -2.83 1.10 -7.08
C GLU A 415 -2.97 0.65 -8.55
N THR A 416 -4.16 0.76 -9.12
CA THR A 416 -4.36 0.49 -10.55
C THR A 416 -3.53 1.46 -11.40
N LEU A 417 -3.53 2.75 -11.06
CA LEU A 417 -2.72 3.77 -11.75
C LEU A 417 -1.21 3.53 -11.56
N VAL A 418 -0.78 3.13 -10.38
CA VAL A 418 0.62 2.74 -10.08
C VAL A 418 1.03 1.52 -10.89
N ALA A 419 0.16 0.52 -11.01
CA ALA A 419 0.42 -0.66 -11.84
C ALA A 419 0.51 -0.31 -13.33
N ALA A 420 -0.35 0.60 -13.81
CA ALA A 420 -0.27 1.12 -15.17
C ALA A 420 1.04 1.90 -15.40
N ALA A 421 1.46 2.72 -14.44
CA ALA A 421 2.74 3.43 -14.49
C ALA A 421 3.94 2.46 -14.55
N ALA A 422 3.89 1.35 -13.78
CA ALA A 422 4.90 0.29 -13.87
C ALA A 422 4.96 -0.35 -15.27
N ALA A 423 3.81 -0.66 -15.86
CA ALA A 423 3.72 -1.23 -17.20
C ALA A 423 4.26 -0.25 -18.27
N LEU A 424 3.89 1.03 -18.17
CA LEU A 424 4.41 2.09 -19.03
C LEU A 424 5.93 2.26 -18.89
N GLY A 425 6.44 2.22 -17.65
CA GLY A 425 7.87 2.27 -17.35
C GLY A 425 8.62 1.10 -17.99
N SER A 426 8.11 -0.12 -17.83
CA SER A 426 8.70 -1.33 -18.41
C SER A 426 8.69 -1.30 -19.93
N PHE A 427 7.55 -1.00 -20.55
CA PHE A 427 7.41 -0.91 -22.00
C PHE A 427 8.24 0.23 -22.57
N GLY A 428 8.13 1.41 -22.00
CA GLY A 428 8.86 2.61 -22.44
C GLY A 428 10.36 2.49 -22.30
N SER A 429 10.84 1.71 -21.30
CA SER A 429 12.28 1.50 -21.10
C SER A 429 12.93 0.76 -22.27
N GLY A 430 12.27 -0.24 -22.83
CA GLY A 430 12.77 -0.97 -23.99
C GLY A 430 12.90 -0.06 -25.24
N ILE A 431 11.89 0.77 -25.48
CA ILE A 431 11.90 1.74 -26.58
C ILE A 431 13.00 2.78 -26.38
N ALA A 432 13.09 3.36 -25.20
CA ALA A 432 14.11 4.37 -24.88
C ALA A 432 15.53 3.79 -24.99
N PHE A 433 15.73 2.56 -24.54
CA PHE A 433 17.02 1.87 -24.64
C PHE A 433 17.40 1.57 -26.09
N TYR A 434 16.45 1.17 -26.92
CA TYR A 434 16.68 0.94 -28.34
C TYR A 434 17.16 2.20 -29.07
N TRP A 435 16.57 3.37 -28.78
CA TRP A 435 16.89 4.62 -29.46
C TRP A 435 18.14 5.34 -28.93
N GLY A 436 18.46 5.22 -27.65
CA GLY A 436 19.56 6.00 -27.06
C GLY A 436 20.25 5.33 -25.86
N GLY A 437 20.16 4.00 -25.78
CA GLY A 437 20.83 3.23 -24.73
C GLY A 437 20.41 3.62 -23.31
N MET A 438 21.29 3.37 -22.37
CA MET A 438 21.05 3.69 -20.96
C MET A 438 20.93 5.19 -20.69
N ILE A 439 21.58 6.04 -21.54
CA ILE A 439 21.49 7.51 -21.42
C ILE A 439 20.05 8.00 -21.64
N ALA A 440 19.35 7.49 -22.67
CA ALA A 440 17.96 7.90 -22.93
C ALA A 440 17.01 7.46 -21.81
N VAL A 441 17.16 6.24 -21.30
CA VAL A 441 16.40 5.72 -20.16
C VAL A 441 16.60 6.60 -18.94
N SER A 442 17.85 6.92 -18.63
CA SER A 442 18.23 7.74 -17.49
C SER A 442 17.81 9.19 -17.61
N ALA A 443 17.85 9.77 -18.81
CA ALA A 443 17.40 11.14 -19.05
C ALA A 443 15.88 11.30 -18.79
N ILE A 444 15.08 10.34 -19.24
CA ILE A 444 13.63 10.31 -18.96
C ILE A 444 13.39 10.14 -17.45
N GLY A 445 14.12 9.19 -16.82
CA GLY A 445 14.05 8.98 -15.38
C GLY A 445 14.41 10.24 -14.58
N LEU A 446 15.47 10.94 -14.99
CA LEU A 446 15.89 12.22 -14.38
C LEU A 446 14.80 13.29 -14.52
N ALA A 447 14.27 13.50 -15.71
CA ALA A 447 13.23 14.50 -15.95
C ALA A 447 11.98 14.26 -15.08
N LEU A 448 11.52 13.01 -15.00
CA LEU A 448 10.37 12.62 -14.18
C LEU A 448 10.66 12.79 -12.68
N SER A 449 11.86 12.44 -12.22
CA SER A 449 12.29 12.57 -10.83
C SER A 449 12.35 14.04 -10.40
N LEU A 450 12.90 14.90 -11.25
CA LEU A 450 12.92 16.36 -11.01
C LEU A 450 11.52 16.96 -11.05
N ALA A 451 10.64 16.51 -11.97
CA ALA A 451 9.25 16.92 -12.01
C ALA A 451 8.52 16.54 -10.71
N MET A 452 8.75 15.34 -10.17
CA MET A 452 8.20 14.90 -8.88
C MET A 452 8.67 15.79 -7.72
N ALA A 453 9.97 16.11 -7.67
CA ALA A 453 10.53 16.99 -6.64
C ALA A 453 9.98 18.43 -6.76
N ALA A 454 9.87 18.95 -7.98
CA ALA A 454 9.36 20.28 -8.27
C ALA A 454 7.84 20.42 -8.04
N ALA A 455 7.08 19.35 -8.20
CA ALA A 455 5.62 19.36 -8.02
C ALA A 455 5.18 19.79 -6.61
N ARG A 456 6.08 19.71 -5.62
CA ARG A 456 5.86 20.32 -4.28
C ARG A 456 5.49 21.80 -4.36
N LEU A 457 6.05 22.54 -5.32
CA LEU A 457 5.80 23.97 -5.47
C LEU A 457 4.35 24.27 -5.87
N LEU A 458 3.64 23.27 -6.43
CA LEU A 458 2.25 23.37 -6.84
C LEU A 458 1.27 23.06 -5.69
N VAL A 459 1.75 22.44 -4.60
CA VAL A 459 0.96 22.13 -3.43
C VAL A 459 1.14 23.25 -2.41
N ARG A 460 0.10 24.08 -2.22
CA ARG A 460 0.16 25.21 -1.28
C ARG A 460 0.36 24.70 0.15
N PRO A 461 1.33 25.28 0.93
CA PRO A 461 1.43 25.03 2.37
C PRO A 461 0.24 25.74 3.04
N GLY A 462 -0.78 25.02 3.42
CA GLY A 462 -1.96 25.63 4.06
C GLY A 462 -3.15 24.70 4.24
N SER A 463 -3.10 23.48 3.71
CA SER A 463 -4.07 22.46 4.09
C SER A 463 -3.71 21.92 5.48
N PRO A 464 -4.64 21.91 6.47
CA PRO A 464 -4.38 21.47 7.84
C PRO A 464 -3.78 20.06 7.97
N MET A 465 -3.90 19.24 6.90
CA MET A 465 -3.39 17.87 6.83
C MET A 465 -1.91 17.74 6.48
N LEU A 466 -1.23 18.83 6.10
CA LEU A 466 0.18 18.79 5.68
C LEU A 466 1.14 19.07 6.85
N ASN A 467 0.64 19.71 7.91
CA ASN A 467 1.43 20.19 9.06
C ASN A 467 1.25 19.35 10.34
N SER A 468 0.62 18.19 10.31
CA SER A 468 0.47 17.33 11.48
C SER A 468 1.78 16.64 11.89
N GLY A 469 2.85 17.38 12.03
CA GLY A 469 4.16 16.89 12.43
C GLY A 469 4.88 17.78 13.45
N THR A 470 4.23 18.87 13.91
CA THR A 470 4.84 19.78 14.93
C THR A 470 3.73 20.22 15.88
N ASP A 471 3.39 19.38 16.86
CA ASP A 471 2.91 19.72 18.19
C ASP A 471 3.17 18.52 19.11
#